data_5f515374b378538a008583a4714c0b6b
#
_entry.id   5f515374b378538a008583a4714c0b6b
#
_cell.length_a   1.000
_cell.length_b   1.000
_cell.length_c   1.000
_cell.angle_alpha   90.00
_cell.angle_beta   90.00
_cell.angle_gamma   90.00
#
_symmetry.space_group_name_H-M   'P 1'
#
loop_
_entity.id
_entity.type
_entity.pdbx_description
1 polymer ?
#
loop_
_entity_poly.entity_id
_entity_poly.type
_entity_poly.pdbx_seq_one_letter_code
_entity_poly.pdbx_strand_id
1 'polypeptide(L)'
;MSMLKNDLFLKALRGETVERPPVWMMRQAGRYLPDFMKLKEKYDFFTRCRTPELATEITVMPIDQIGPDAAILFSDILVIPQAMGIEVEMKNGIGPWLPNPVRSLEAVAQVNVPDIDESLGYVLEAIKMTKEALNNEVPLIGFAGSPWTILCYSVEGQGSKSFDKAKGFCFS
;
A
#
# COMPACT_ATOMS: atom_id res chain seq x y z
N MET A 1 -14.70 -22.08 -6.06
CA MET A 1 -14.42 -20.86 -5.28
C MET A 1 -15.41 -20.81 -4.14
N SER A 2 -14.96 -20.76 -2.89
CA SER A 2 -15.86 -20.56 -1.75
C SER A 2 -16.50 -19.16 -1.86
N MET A 3 -17.81 -19.06 -1.61
CA MET A 3 -18.51 -17.77 -1.63
C MET A 3 -18.05 -16.92 -0.46
N LEU A 4 -17.88 -15.60 -0.68
CA LEU A 4 -17.68 -14.64 0.40
C LEU A 4 -18.91 -14.61 1.30
N LYS A 5 -18.72 -14.49 2.61
CA LYS A 5 -19.82 -14.30 3.56
C LYS A 5 -20.45 -12.91 3.41
N ASN A 6 -19.62 -11.88 3.21
CA ASN A 6 -20.06 -10.53 2.85
C ASN A 6 -19.51 -10.17 1.46
N ASP A 7 -20.34 -10.19 0.44
CA ASP A 7 -20.03 -9.84 -0.94
C ASP A 7 -20.61 -8.49 -1.38
N LEU A 8 -21.13 -7.70 -0.42
CA LEU A 8 -21.80 -6.42 -0.65
C LEU A 8 -20.97 -5.45 -1.51
N PHE A 9 -19.66 -5.35 -1.20
CA PHE A 9 -18.74 -4.52 -1.96
C PHE A 9 -18.63 -4.97 -3.43
N LEU A 10 -18.52 -6.28 -3.67
CA LEU A 10 -18.40 -6.80 -5.03
C LEU A 10 -19.70 -6.67 -5.81
N LYS A 11 -20.86 -6.84 -5.17
CA LYS A 11 -22.17 -6.61 -5.78
C LYS A 11 -22.32 -5.15 -6.23
N ALA A 12 -21.99 -4.21 -5.34
CA ALA A 12 -22.03 -2.79 -5.68
C ALA A 12 -21.10 -2.44 -6.86
N LEU A 13 -19.90 -3.01 -6.90
CA LEU A 13 -18.95 -2.81 -8.03
C LEU A 13 -19.48 -3.35 -9.36
N ARG A 14 -20.30 -4.40 -9.33
CA ARG A 14 -20.95 -4.95 -10.54
C ARG A 14 -22.21 -4.20 -10.94
N GLY A 15 -22.61 -3.14 -10.19
CA GLY A 15 -23.83 -2.40 -10.43
C GLY A 15 -25.11 -3.13 -10.02
N GLU A 16 -25.01 -4.17 -9.20
CA GLU A 16 -26.16 -4.89 -8.66
C GLU A 16 -26.86 -4.05 -7.58
N THR A 17 -28.16 -4.25 -7.43
CA THR A 17 -28.90 -3.63 -6.32
C THR A 17 -28.43 -4.22 -5.00
N VAL A 18 -28.07 -3.35 -4.07
CA VAL A 18 -27.60 -3.70 -2.72
C VAL A 18 -28.49 -3.06 -1.66
N GLU A 19 -28.59 -3.69 -0.51
CA GLU A 19 -29.45 -3.20 0.60
C GLU A 19 -28.96 -1.88 1.22
N ARG A 20 -27.65 -1.62 1.14
CA ARG A 20 -26.98 -0.40 1.59
C ARG A 20 -25.66 -0.21 0.83
N PRO A 21 -25.12 1.01 0.75
CA PRO A 21 -23.77 1.21 0.25
C PRO A 21 -22.74 0.43 1.09
N PRO A 22 -21.77 -0.26 0.45
CA PRO A 22 -20.67 -0.88 1.18
C PRO A 22 -19.75 0.18 1.80
N VAL A 23 -19.24 -0.10 2.97
CA VAL A 23 -18.37 0.80 3.71
C VAL A 23 -16.97 0.20 3.86
N TRP A 24 -15.98 0.93 3.41
CA TRP A 24 -14.58 0.75 3.72
C TRP A 24 -13.92 2.13 3.85
N MET A 25 -12.82 2.25 4.56
CA MET A 25 -12.16 3.53 4.78
C MET A 25 -10.68 3.45 4.43
N MET A 26 -10.17 4.46 3.72
CA MET A 26 -8.74 4.60 3.54
C MET A 26 -8.06 4.69 4.92
N ARG A 27 -6.99 3.89 5.11
CA ARG A 27 -6.30 3.77 6.40
C ARG A 27 -7.19 3.26 7.54
N GLN A 28 -8.14 2.38 7.23
CA GLN A 28 -8.94 1.71 8.25
C GLN A 28 -8.05 0.94 9.26
N ALA A 29 -6.91 0.39 8.85
CA ALA A 29 -5.82 0.04 9.76
C ALA A 29 -5.05 1.31 10.12
N GLY A 30 -5.33 1.92 11.25
CA GLY A 30 -4.83 3.24 11.56
C GLY A 30 -4.62 3.52 13.05
N ARG A 31 -4.08 4.72 13.33
CA ARG A 31 -3.67 5.16 14.67
C ARG A 31 -4.80 5.25 15.72
N TYR A 32 -6.03 5.15 15.31
CA TYR A 32 -7.18 5.11 16.21
C TYR A 32 -7.43 3.71 16.80
N LEU A 33 -6.79 2.67 16.26
CA LEU A 33 -6.84 1.31 16.77
C LEU A 33 -5.72 1.10 17.80
N PRO A 34 -6.04 0.76 19.06
CA PRO A 34 -5.04 0.53 20.11
C PRO A 34 -4.02 -0.56 19.74
N ASP A 35 -4.46 -1.64 19.10
CA ASP A 35 -3.58 -2.74 18.73
C ASP A 35 -2.65 -2.35 17.57
N PHE A 36 -3.12 -1.54 16.61
CA PHE A 36 -2.24 -0.94 15.61
C PHE A 36 -1.14 -0.08 16.25
N MET A 37 -1.46 0.67 17.31
CA MET A 37 -0.48 1.51 18.01
C MET A 37 0.58 0.67 18.70
N LYS A 38 0.23 -0.47 19.32
CA LYS A 38 1.18 -1.42 19.93
C LYS A 38 2.19 -1.94 18.88
N LEU A 39 1.70 -2.31 17.68
CA LEU A 39 2.58 -2.75 16.59
C LEU A 39 3.46 -1.61 16.07
N LYS A 40 2.92 -0.40 15.96
CA LYS A 40 3.67 0.78 15.55
C LYS A 40 4.77 1.18 16.53
N GLU A 41 4.58 0.99 17.82
CA GLU A 41 5.60 1.25 18.84
C GLU A 41 6.73 0.22 18.81
N LYS A 42 6.40 -1.04 18.49
CA LYS A 42 7.35 -2.15 18.47
C LYS A 42 8.14 -2.25 17.16
N TYR A 43 7.52 -1.92 16.03
CA TYR A 43 8.10 -2.10 14.70
C TYR A 43 8.05 -0.80 13.90
N ASP A 44 9.12 -0.47 13.21
CA ASP A 44 9.14 0.64 12.26
C ASP A 44 8.19 0.37 11.06
N PHE A 45 7.99 1.41 10.25
CA PHE A 45 7.03 1.34 9.15
C PHE A 45 7.40 0.29 8.10
N PHE A 46 8.66 0.26 7.67
CA PHE A 46 9.09 -0.66 6.62
C PHE A 46 9.14 -2.11 7.12
N THR A 47 9.52 -2.33 8.36
CA THR A 47 9.43 -3.66 8.99
C THR A 47 8.00 -4.20 8.94
N ARG A 48 7.00 -3.37 9.28
CA ARG A 48 5.58 -3.77 9.19
C ARG A 48 5.12 -4.06 7.77
N CYS A 49 5.64 -3.32 6.76
CA CYS A 49 5.29 -3.57 5.36
C CYS A 49 5.99 -4.80 4.79
N ARG A 50 7.23 -5.09 5.23
CA ARG A 50 8.07 -6.16 4.67
C ARG A 50 7.93 -7.51 5.38
N THR A 51 7.24 -7.55 6.51
CA THR A 51 6.97 -8.77 7.25
C THR A 51 5.54 -9.23 6.95
N PRO A 52 5.35 -10.29 6.16
CA PRO A 52 4.03 -10.75 5.72
C PRO A 52 3.04 -10.97 6.86
N GLU A 53 3.50 -11.50 8.00
CA GLU A 53 2.70 -11.75 9.18
C GLU A 53 2.15 -10.44 9.78
N LEU A 54 3.01 -9.42 9.91
CA LEU A 54 2.62 -8.11 10.42
C LEU A 54 1.68 -7.37 9.47
N ALA A 55 1.96 -7.42 8.17
CA ALA A 55 1.09 -6.84 7.15
C ALA A 55 -0.30 -7.49 7.16
N THR A 56 -0.34 -8.81 7.32
CA THR A 56 -1.58 -9.59 7.44
C THR A 56 -2.35 -9.22 8.71
N GLU A 57 -1.70 -9.25 9.88
CA GLU A 57 -2.32 -8.88 11.16
C GLU A 57 -2.94 -7.48 11.09
N ILE A 58 -2.18 -6.50 10.57
CA ILE A 58 -2.65 -5.12 10.42
C ILE A 58 -3.83 -5.03 9.43
N THR A 59 -3.80 -5.80 8.36
CA THR A 59 -4.87 -5.79 7.35
C THR A 59 -6.18 -6.37 7.89
N VAL A 60 -6.12 -7.44 8.67
CA VAL A 60 -7.30 -8.13 9.22
C VAL A 60 -7.88 -7.40 10.43
N MET A 61 -7.03 -6.78 11.24
CA MET A 61 -7.40 -6.08 12.48
C MET A 61 -8.67 -5.20 12.38
N PRO A 62 -8.88 -4.34 11.34
CA PRO A 62 -10.10 -3.56 11.22
C PRO A 62 -11.36 -4.41 10.96
N ILE A 63 -11.21 -5.56 10.32
CA ILE A 63 -12.35 -6.46 10.04
C ILE A 63 -12.94 -6.97 11.35
N ASP A 64 -12.06 -7.41 12.26
CA ASP A 64 -12.47 -7.93 13.57
C ASP A 64 -12.99 -6.84 14.52
N GLN A 65 -12.40 -5.63 14.48
CA GLN A 65 -12.67 -4.58 15.45
C GLN A 65 -13.77 -3.60 15.03
N ILE A 66 -14.01 -3.43 13.71
CA ILE A 66 -14.93 -2.42 13.17
C ILE A 66 -15.97 -3.01 12.25
N GLY A 67 -15.63 -4.10 11.51
CA GLY A 67 -16.53 -4.77 10.59
C GLY A 67 -16.80 -4.02 9.27
N PRO A 68 -15.78 -3.45 8.57
CA PRO A 68 -15.98 -2.87 7.24
C PRO A 68 -16.30 -3.97 6.21
N ASP A 69 -16.89 -3.57 5.08
CA ASP A 69 -17.33 -4.48 4.00
C ASP A 69 -16.18 -4.92 3.07
N ALA A 70 -14.97 -4.45 3.28
CA ALA A 70 -13.78 -4.89 2.57
C ALA A 70 -12.51 -4.69 3.41
N ALA A 71 -11.53 -5.58 3.27
CA ALA A 71 -10.18 -5.38 3.75
C ALA A 71 -9.35 -4.63 2.72
N ILE A 72 -8.35 -3.85 3.16
CA ILE A 72 -7.35 -3.21 2.29
C ILE A 72 -5.99 -3.69 2.74
N LEU A 73 -5.21 -4.22 1.82
CA LEU A 73 -3.85 -4.69 2.11
C LEU A 73 -3.01 -3.57 2.75
N PHE A 74 -2.45 -3.84 3.91
CA PHE A 74 -1.46 -2.95 4.51
C PHE A 74 -0.14 -3.07 3.75
N SER A 75 0.25 -2.00 3.05
CA SER A 75 1.47 -1.92 2.26
C SER A 75 1.86 -0.44 2.06
N ASP A 76 2.92 -0.19 1.32
CA ASP A 76 3.32 1.14 0.86
C ASP A 76 3.46 1.19 -0.66
N ILE A 77 3.10 2.32 -1.28
CA ILE A 77 3.27 2.51 -2.72
C ILE A 77 4.74 2.58 -3.13
N LEU A 78 5.62 2.95 -2.20
CA LEU A 78 7.06 3.13 -2.46
C LEU A 78 7.87 1.83 -2.35
N VAL A 79 7.23 0.69 -2.08
CA VAL A 79 7.90 -0.62 -2.19
C VAL A 79 8.40 -0.88 -3.61
N ILE A 80 7.70 -0.35 -4.62
CA ILE A 80 8.10 -0.44 -6.03
C ILE A 80 9.37 0.38 -6.31
N PRO A 81 9.45 1.69 -6.01
CA PRO A 81 10.71 2.44 -6.12
C PRO A 81 11.87 1.80 -5.37
N GLN A 82 11.63 1.27 -4.17
CA GLN A 82 12.66 0.56 -3.42
C GLN A 82 13.16 -0.68 -4.16
N ALA A 83 12.26 -1.49 -4.73
CA ALA A 83 12.62 -2.64 -5.55
C ALA A 83 13.38 -2.23 -6.82
N MET A 84 13.10 -1.05 -7.36
CA MET A 84 13.80 -0.46 -8.50
C MET A 84 15.18 0.12 -8.14
N GLY A 85 15.60 0.04 -6.87
CA GLY A 85 16.90 0.54 -6.39
C GLY A 85 16.90 2.00 -5.94
N ILE A 86 15.74 2.64 -5.86
CA ILE A 86 15.61 4.01 -5.35
C ILE A 86 15.55 3.98 -3.82
N GLU A 87 16.44 4.71 -3.18
CA GLU A 87 16.46 4.82 -1.71
C GLU A 87 15.24 5.58 -1.19
N VAL A 88 14.56 5.01 -0.20
CA VAL A 88 13.39 5.60 0.44
C VAL A 88 13.54 5.52 1.95
N GLU A 89 13.43 6.65 2.61
CA GLU A 89 13.45 6.80 4.06
C GLU A 89 12.09 7.27 4.58
N MET A 90 11.79 6.97 5.85
CA MET A 90 10.65 7.57 6.56
C MET A 90 11.17 8.62 7.55
N LYS A 91 10.90 9.89 7.26
CA LYS A 91 11.29 11.00 8.13
C LYS A 91 10.13 11.43 9.03
N ASN A 92 10.42 11.57 10.33
CA ASN A 92 9.43 12.05 11.29
C ASN A 92 8.90 13.44 10.90
N GLY A 93 7.59 13.60 10.86
CA GLY A 93 6.92 14.85 10.52
C GLY A 93 6.84 15.18 9.02
N ILE A 94 7.64 14.53 8.18
CA ILE A 94 7.66 14.73 6.71
C ILE A 94 6.97 13.57 6.00
N GLY A 95 7.20 12.34 6.46
CA GLY A 95 6.75 11.13 5.79
C GLY A 95 7.83 10.54 4.85
N PRO A 96 7.44 9.95 3.73
CA PRO A 96 8.38 9.37 2.77
C PRO A 96 9.32 10.44 2.21
N TRP A 97 10.61 10.11 2.19
CA TRP A 97 11.68 10.94 1.69
C TRP A 97 12.61 10.11 0.81
N LEU A 98 12.92 10.61 -0.38
CA LEU A 98 13.88 10.01 -1.29
C LEU A 98 15.12 10.93 -1.35
N PRO A 99 16.24 10.54 -0.70
CA PRO A 99 17.43 11.39 -0.60
C PRO A 99 18.05 11.69 -1.97
N ASN A 100 17.97 10.73 -2.89
CA ASN A 100 18.51 10.77 -4.23
C ASN A 100 17.39 10.70 -5.29
N PRO A 101 16.63 11.79 -5.52
CA PRO A 101 15.53 11.77 -6.46
C PRO A 101 16.01 11.68 -7.92
N VAL A 102 15.23 11.02 -8.76
CA VAL A 102 15.53 10.77 -10.17
C VAL A 102 15.21 12.02 -11.00
N ARG A 103 16.24 12.81 -11.40
CA ARG A 103 16.04 14.10 -12.08
C ARG A 103 16.89 14.31 -13.33
N SER A 104 17.54 13.27 -13.81
CA SER A 104 18.31 13.31 -15.06
C SER A 104 18.22 11.98 -15.80
N LEU A 105 18.58 11.98 -17.07
CA LEU A 105 18.63 10.74 -17.88
C LEU A 105 19.65 9.73 -17.31
N GLU A 106 20.75 10.23 -16.77
CA GLU A 106 21.76 9.38 -16.10
C GLU A 106 21.16 8.71 -14.85
N ALA A 107 20.36 9.46 -14.07
CA ALA A 107 19.67 8.88 -12.91
C ALA A 107 18.59 7.86 -13.32
N VAL A 108 17.89 8.11 -14.41
CA VAL A 108 16.94 7.12 -14.99
C VAL A 108 17.66 5.84 -15.40
N ALA A 109 18.85 5.95 -16.02
CA ALA A 109 19.64 4.80 -16.43
C ALA A 109 20.13 3.94 -15.27
N GLN A 110 20.12 4.44 -14.04
CA GLN A 110 20.48 3.69 -12.83
C GLN A 110 19.27 2.97 -12.19
N VAL A 111 18.05 3.27 -12.65
CA VAL A 111 16.83 2.62 -12.14
C VAL A 111 16.69 1.23 -12.77
N ASN A 112 16.53 0.22 -11.94
CA ASN A 112 16.42 -1.16 -12.39
C ASN A 112 14.96 -1.57 -12.59
N VAL A 113 14.72 -2.52 -13.50
CA VAL A 113 13.47 -3.28 -13.55
C VAL A 113 13.68 -4.53 -12.71
N PRO A 114 13.11 -4.60 -11.50
CA PRO A 114 13.38 -5.70 -10.58
C PRO A 114 12.68 -6.99 -11.01
N ASP A 115 13.25 -8.12 -10.61
CA ASP A 115 12.49 -9.37 -10.52
C ASP A 115 11.46 -9.22 -9.39
N ILE A 116 10.18 -9.44 -9.70
CA ILE A 116 9.08 -9.21 -8.76
C ILE A 116 9.07 -10.24 -7.64
N ASP A 117 9.32 -11.51 -7.96
CA ASP A 117 9.28 -12.59 -6.98
C ASP A 117 10.41 -12.44 -5.96
N GLU A 118 11.62 -12.06 -6.43
CA GLU A 118 12.76 -11.82 -5.54
C GLU A 118 12.61 -10.53 -4.71
N SER A 119 12.17 -9.44 -5.34
CA SER A 119 12.18 -8.11 -4.70
C SER A 119 10.93 -7.78 -3.91
N LEU A 120 9.77 -8.31 -4.31
CA LEU A 120 8.45 -8.04 -3.72
C LEU A 120 7.71 -9.30 -3.28
N GLY A 121 8.39 -10.45 -3.21
CA GLY A 121 7.81 -11.72 -2.78
C GLY A 121 7.10 -11.64 -1.43
N TYR A 122 7.59 -10.79 -0.52
CA TYR A 122 6.94 -10.54 0.77
C TYR A 122 5.54 -9.89 0.63
N VAL A 123 5.31 -9.07 -0.42
CA VAL A 123 3.98 -8.49 -0.70
C VAL A 123 3.03 -9.58 -1.19
N LEU A 124 3.53 -10.45 -2.07
CA LEU A 124 2.74 -11.57 -2.60
C LEU A 124 2.37 -12.56 -1.49
N GLU A 125 3.31 -12.85 -0.59
CA GLU A 125 3.04 -13.71 0.57
C GLU A 125 2.04 -13.06 1.54
N ALA A 126 2.16 -11.74 1.82
CA ALA A 126 1.19 -11.01 2.63
C ALA A 126 -0.22 -11.07 2.03
N ILE A 127 -0.37 -10.98 0.71
CA ILE A 127 -1.67 -11.14 0.03
C ILE A 127 -2.23 -12.53 0.27
N LYS A 128 -1.42 -13.56 0.11
CA LYS A 128 -1.83 -14.96 0.30
C LYS A 128 -2.26 -15.21 1.75
N MET A 129 -1.41 -14.87 2.71
CA MET A 129 -1.69 -15.02 4.14
C MET A 129 -2.94 -14.22 4.56
N THR A 130 -3.10 -12.99 4.05
CA THR A 130 -4.30 -12.17 4.34
C THR A 130 -5.56 -12.82 3.80
N LYS A 131 -5.54 -13.38 2.58
CA LYS A 131 -6.70 -14.10 2.02
C LYS A 131 -7.07 -15.33 2.84
N GLU A 132 -6.08 -16.06 3.34
CA GLU A 132 -6.29 -17.21 4.23
C GLU A 132 -6.87 -16.75 5.58
N ALA A 133 -6.29 -15.71 6.20
CA ALA A 133 -6.74 -15.18 7.47
C ALA A 133 -8.16 -14.59 7.41
N LEU A 134 -8.53 -13.92 6.33
CA LEU A 134 -9.89 -13.40 6.11
C LEU A 134 -10.94 -14.51 5.98
N ASN A 135 -10.55 -15.73 5.68
CA ASN A 135 -11.43 -16.89 5.61
C ASN A 135 -12.78 -16.60 4.88
N ASN A 136 -12.71 -15.89 3.77
CA ASN A 136 -13.85 -15.44 2.97
C ASN A 136 -14.87 -14.54 3.70
N GLU A 137 -14.50 -13.88 4.80
CA GLU A 137 -15.40 -12.93 5.47
C GLU A 137 -15.78 -11.78 4.54
N VAL A 138 -14.79 -11.08 4.00
CA VAL A 138 -14.92 -9.91 3.14
C VAL A 138 -13.93 -9.99 1.97
N PRO A 139 -14.15 -9.24 0.87
CA PRO A 139 -13.15 -9.12 -0.18
C PRO A 139 -11.91 -8.36 0.28
N LEU A 140 -10.75 -8.69 -0.31
CA LEU A 140 -9.49 -7.98 -0.14
C LEU A 140 -9.27 -7.01 -1.31
N ILE A 141 -9.12 -5.73 -1.01
CA ILE A 141 -8.72 -4.70 -1.96
C ILE A 141 -7.19 -4.68 -2.01
N GLY A 142 -6.63 -4.76 -3.22
CA GLY A 142 -5.20 -4.59 -3.46
C GLY A 142 -4.75 -3.14 -3.21
N PHE A 143 -3.43 -2.94 -3.07
CA PHE A 143 -2.85 -1.63 -2.84
C PHE A 143 -1.62 -1.43 -3.73
N ALA A 144 -1.65 -0.42 -4.59
CA ALA A 144 -0.54 -0.07 -5.46
C ALA A 144 -0.56 1.42 -5.81
N GLY A 145 0.61 2.00 -6.04
CA GLY A 145 0.72 3.34 -6.62
C GLY A 145 0.49 3.32 -8.13
N SER A 146 -0.22 4.31 -8.66
CA SER A 146 -0.26 4.50 -10.12
C SER A 146 1.13 4.88 -10.64
N PRO A 147 1.45 4.59 -11.93
CA PRO A 147 2.73 4.98 -12.51
C PRO A 147 3.05 6.47 -12.34
N TRP A 148 2.05 7.35 -12.52
CA TRP A 148 2.21 8.79 -12.31
C TRP A 148 2.54 9.14 -10.86
N THR A 149 1.89 8.51 -9.89
CA THR A 149 2.18 8.73 -8.46
C THR A 149 3.60 8.34 -8.11
N ILE A 150 4.04 7.16 -8.59
CA ILE A 150 5.40 6.66 -8.37
C ILE A 150 6.44 7.59 -9.02
N LEU A 151 6.21 8.01 -10.27
CA LEU A 151 7.07 9.00 -10.95
C LEU A 151 7.17 10.30 -10.13
N CYS A 152 6.04 10.85 -9.68
CA CYS A 152 6.04 12.08 -8.89
C CYS A 152 6.89 11.95 -7.62
N TYR A 153 6.74 10.89 -6.84
CA TYR A 153 7.59 10.66 -5.66
C TYR A 153 9.06 10.52 -6.03
N SER A 154 9.36 9.77 -7.09
CA SER A 154 10.75 9.52 -7.54
C SER A 154 11.45 10.81 -7.98
N VAL A 155 10.74 11.73 -8.63
CA VAL A 155 11.30 12.99 -9.14
C VAL A 155 11.27 14.10 -8.09
N GLU A 156 10.16 14.26 -7.36
CA GLU A 156 10.05 15.29 -6.30
C GLU A 156 10.96 14.98 -5.10
N GLY A 157 11.14 13.70 -4.77
CA GLY A 157 11.88 13.24 -3.61
C GLY A 157 11.06 13.22 -2.33
N GLN A 158 9.83 13.71 -2.36
CA GLN A 158 8.86 13.75 -1.25
C GLN A 158 7.45 14.02 -1.76
N GLY A 159 6.47 14.07 -0.85
CA GLY A 159 5.15 14.57 -1.20
C GLY A 159 5.19 16.01 -1.71
N SER A 160 4.47 16.30 -2.79
CA SER A 160 4.36 17.63 -3.40
C SER A 160 2.90 17.99 -3.62
N LYS A 161 2.57 19.29 -3.54
CA LYS A 161 1.24 19.80 -3.88
C LYS A 161 1.13 20.23 -5.34
N SER A 162 2.22 20.72 -5.91
CA SER A 162 2.28 21.32 -7.26
C SER A 162 2.88 20.41 -8.31
N PHE A 163 3.74 19.46 -7.90
CA PHE A 163 4.47 18.53 -8.80
C PHE A 163 5.31 19.26 -9.85
N ASP A 164 5.94 20.38 -9.49
CA ASP A 164 6.64 21.25 -10.44
C ASP A 164 7.84 20.56 -11.09
N LYS A 165 8.61 19.81 -10.29
CA LYS A 165 9.79 19.08 -10.79
C LYS A 165 9.38 17.91 -11.68
N ALA A 166 8.37 17.15 -11.27
CA ALA A 166 7.86 16.03 -12.06
C ALA A 166 7.29 16.52 -13.41
N LYS A 167 6.50 17.59 -13.41
CA LYS A 167 6.00 18.21 -14.64
C LYS A 167 7.15 18.74 -15.50
N GLY A 168 8.09 19.49 -14.94
CA GLY A 168 9.27 19.98 -15.65
C GLY A 168 10.05 18.85 -16.29
N PHE A 169 10.28 17.76 -15.58
CA PHE A 169 11.00 16.58 -16.08
C PHE A 169 10.31 15.90 -17.26
N CYS A 170 8.98 15.95 -17.35
CA CYS A 170 8.23 15.39 -18.49
C CYS A 170 8.26 16.26 -19.75
N PHE A 171 8.63 17.54 -19.62
CA PHE A 171 8.62 18.51 -20.74
C PHE A 171 10.00 19.07 -21.09
N SER A 172 11.07 18.55 -20.49
CA SER A 172 12.46 18.94 -20.74
C SER A 172 13.14 18.17 -21.87
#